data_404b264535cd17d77d2855e7a4782f7c
#
_entry.id   404b264535cd17d77d2855e7a4782f7c
#
_cell.length_a   1.000
_cell.length_b   1.000
_cell.length_c   1.000
_cell.angle_alpha   90.00
_cell.angle_beta   90.00
_cell.angle_gamma   90.00
#
_symmetry.space_group_name_H-M   'P 1'
#
loop_
_entity.id
_entity.type
_entity.pdbx_description
1 polymer ?
#
loop_
_entity_poly.entity_id
_entity_poly.type
_entity_poly.pdbx_seq_one_letter_code
_entity_poly.pdbx_strand_id
1 'polypeptide(L)'
;DQPDQSRITMTDDADTIAKNVRKAKTDPLPLPDSKDGLEGRPEAANLLGIYAALSGQDVEQVIAEHGGHQFSQFKQDLADLMVDKLQPITAEMRRLADDPSYIDGVLRRGAEKARAISQPIMDQVQDIVGFLRP
;
A
#
# COMPACT_ATOMS: atom_id res chain seq x y z
N ASP A 1 6.98 -9.86 15.27
CA ASP A 1 7.53 -9.43 13.98
C ASP A 1 7.02 -10.34 12.88
N GLN A 2 6.24 -9.78 11.95
CA GLN A 2 5.86 -10.51 10.75
C GLN A 2 7.08 -10.56 9.79
N PRO A 3 7.32 -11.69 9.10
CA PRO A 3 8.44 -11.79 8.18
C PRO A 3 8.28 -10.78 7.03
N ASP A 4 9.40 -10.23 6.56
CA ASP A 4 9.42 -9.22 5.45
C ASP A 4 8.66 -9.68 4.21
N GLN A 5 8.54 -10.98 4.00
CA GLN A 5 7.81 -11.57 2.87
C GLN A 5 6.27 -11.45 2.96
N SER A 6 5.73 -11.04 4.11
CA SER A 6 4.27 -10.82 4.29
C SER A 6 3.82 -9.41 3.92
N ARG A 7 4.73 -8.54 3.51
CA ARG A 7 4.46 -7.15 3.16
C ARG A 7 4.96 -6.84 1.76
N ILE A 8 4.26 -5.94 1.09
CA ILE A 8 4.68 -5.29 -0.14
C ILE A 8 4.73 -3.80 0.16
N THR A 9 5.87 -3.18 -0.10
CA THR A 9 6.09 -1.75 0.12
C THR A 9 6.07 -1.00 -1.21
N MET A 10 5.79 0.30 -1.18
CA MET A 10 5.79 1.14 -2.36
C MET A 10 7.20 1.34 -2.98
N THR A 11 8.23 0.86 -2.30
CA THR A 11 9.63 0.91 -2.76
C THR A 11 10.12 -0.42 -3.32
N ASP A 12 9.32 -1.50 -3.20
CA ASP A 12 9.69 -2.82 -3.72
C ASP A 12 9.79 -2.78 -5.25
N ASP A 13 10.73 -3.53 -5.79
CA ASP A 13 10.82 -3.74 -7.23
C ASP A 13 9.87 -4.84 -7.71
N ALA A 14 9.72 -4.96 -9.02
CA ALA A 14 8.82 -5.92 -9.65
C ALA A 14 9.14 -7.36 -9.25
N ASP A 15 10.42 -7.71 -9.17
CA ASP A 15 10.86 -9.07 -8.81
C ASP A 15 10.52 -9.39 -7.36
N THR A 16 10.70 -8.43 -6.44
CA THR A 16 10.34 -8.57 -5.03
C THR A 16 8.84 -8.74 -4.87
N ILE A 17 8.03 -7.91 -5.54
CA ILE A 17 6.57 -8.03 -5.54
C ILE A 17 6.14 -9.40 -6.04
N ALA A 18 6.58 -9.81 -7.22
CA ALA A 18 6.24 -11.11 -7.79
C ALA A 18 6.67 -12.30 -6.92
N LYS A 19 7.84 -12.20 -6.29
CA LYS A 19 8.35 -13.21 -5.35
C LYS A 19 7.47 -13.32 -4.10
N ASN A 20 7.07 -12.19 -3.52
CA ASN A 20 6.27 -12.16 -2.30
C ASN A 20 4.85 -12.67 -2.57
N VAL A 21 4.23 -12.27 -3.69
CA VAL A 21 2.92 -12.80 -4.11
C VAL A 21 2.97 -14.31 -4.33
N ARG A 22 3.98 -14.83 -5.04
CA ARG A 22 4.13 -16.28 -5.26
C ARG A 22 4.26 -17.06 -3.96
N LYS A 23 4.95 -16.51 -2.96
CA LYS A 23 5.16 -17.13 -1.64
C LYS A 23 3.99 -16.94 -0.68
N ALA A 24 3.01 -16.11 -0.98
CA ALA A 24 1.83 -15.92 -0.14
C ALA A 24 1.19 -17.27 0.16
N LYS A 25 0.82 -17.48 1.43
CA LYS A 25 0.18 -18.72 1.85
C LYS A 25 -1.18 -18.88 1.18
N THR A 26 -1.51 -20.08 0.76
CA THR A 26 -2.81 -20.46 0.20
C THR A 26 -3.15 -21.89 0.62
N ASP A 27 -4.42 -22.22 0.62
CA ASP A 27 -4.90 -23.57 0.77
C ASP A 27 -4.70 -24.41 -0.53
N PRO A 28 -4.84 -25.73 -0.51
CA PRO A 28 -4.58 -26.61 -1.66
C PRO A 28 -5.73 -26.68 -2.66
N LEU A 29 -6.87 -26.05 -2.39
CA LEU A 29 -8.04 -26.10 -3.28
C LEU A 29 -7.93 -25.04 -4.37
N PRO A 30 -8.59 -25.21 -5.53
CA PRO A 30 -8.77 -24.14 -6.51
C PRO A 30 -9.45 -22.91 -5.90
N LEU A 31 -9.36 -21.77 -6.56
CA LEU A 31 -10.16 -20.61 -6.21
C LEU A 31 -11.66 -20.95 -6.21
N PRO A 32 -12.42 -20.42 -5.24
CA PRO A 32 -13.86 -20.63 -5.22
C PRO A 32 -14.52 -19.97 -6.44
N ASP A 33 -15.60 -20.56 -6.91
CA ASP A 33 -16.43 -20.07 -8.01
C ASP A 33 -17.65 -19.24 -7.53
N SER A 34 -17.76 -19.05 -6.21
CA SER A 34 -18.80 -18.25 -5.57
C SER A 34 -18.29 -17.58 -4.31
N LYS A 35 -18.97 -16.53 -3.87
CA LYS A 35 -18.65 -15.80 -2.63
C LYS A 35 -18.78 -16.68 -1.38
N ASP A 36 -19.78 -17.55 -1.37
CA ASP A 36 -20.00 -18.50 -0.25
C ASP A 36 -18.82 -19.48 -0.13
N GLY A 37 -18.16 -19.80 -1.22
CA GLY A 37 -16.96 -20.64 -1.23
C GLY A 37 -15.74 -20.01 -0.55
N LEU A 38 -15.79 -18.73 -0.14
CA LEU A 38 -14.75 -18.08 0.66
C LEU A 38 -14.88 -18.34 2.15
N GLU A 39 -16.01 -18.89 2.62
CA GLU A 39 -16.19 -19.21 4.02
C GLU A 39 -15.12 -20.20 4.49
N GLY A 40 -14.42 -19.88 5.57
CA GLY A 40 -13.32 -20.69 6.10
C GLY A 40 -12.02 -20.66 5.27
N ARG A 41 -11.94 -19.81 4.22
CA ARG A 41 -10.77 -19.67 3.35
C ARG A 41 -10.18 -18.23 3.37
N PRO A 42 -9.61 -17.80 4.52
CA PRO A 42 -9.17 -16.41 4.70
C PRO A 42 -8.05 -16.00 3.73
N GLU A 43 -7.17 -16.91 3.34
CA GLU A 43 -6.10 -16.64 2.38
C GLU A 43 -6.65 -16.36 0.98
N ALA A 44 -7.66 -17.13 0.53
CA ALA A 44 -8.34 -16.89 -0.74
C ALA A 44 -9.08 -15.54 -0.72
N ALA A 45 -9.84 -15.28 0.35
CA ALA A 45 -10.56 -14.02 0.52
C ALA A 45 -9.62 -12.81 0.50
N ASN A 46 -8.46 -12.92 1.17
CA ASN A 46 -7.46 -11.86 1.19
C ASN A 46 -6.89 -11.57 -0.21
N LEU A 47 -6.46 -12.60 -0.95
CA LEU A 47 -5.85 -12.42 -2.26
C LEU A 47 -6.85 -11.89 -3.30
N LEU A 48 -8.09 -12.40 -3.29
CA LEU A 48 -9.17 -11.91 -4.16
C LEU A 48 -9.54 -10.46 -3.81
N GLY A 49 -9.58 -10.11 -2.51
CA GLY A 49 -9.82 -8.75 -2.05
C GLY A 49 -8.74 -7.76 -2.50
N ILE A 50 -7.47 -8.18 -2.46
CA ILE A 50 -6.34 -7.37 -2.98
C ILE A 50 -6.49 -7.17 -4.49
N TYR A 51 -6.80 -8.22 -5.23
CA TYR A 51 -7.00 -8.12 -6.68
C TYR A 51 -8.14 -7.16 -7.02
N ALA A 52 -9.29 -7.31 -6.36
CA ALA A 52 -10.46 -6.45 -6.51
C ALA A 52 -10.13 -4.97 -6.26
N ALA A 53 -9.44 -4.68 -5.15
CA ALA A 53 -9.04 -3.31 -4.80
C ALA A 53 -8.10 -2.68 -5.85
N LEU A 54 -7.17 -3.45 -6.42
CA LEU A 54 -6.22 -2.96 -7.41
C LEU A 54 -6.81 -2.83 -8.81
N SER A 55 -7.71 -3.74 -9.19
CA SER A 55 -8.39 -3.72 -10.50
C SER A 55 -9.54 -2.72 -10.57
N GLY A 56 -10.08 -2.29 -9.41
CA GLY A 56 -11.29 -1.49 -9.33
C GLY A 56 -12.58 -2.29 -9.53
N GLN A 57 -12.49 -3.61 -9.48
CA GLN A 57 -13.63 -4.53 -9.54
C GLN A 57 -14.15 -4.84 -8.14
N ASP A 58 -15.35 -5.41 -8.05
CA ASP A 58 -15.79 -6.07 -6.83
C ASP A 58 -15.29 -7.53 -6.77
N VAL A 59 -15.33 -8.14 -5.58
CA VAL A 59 -14.84 -9.52 -5.38
C VAL A 59 -15.64 -10.53 -6.19
N GLU A 60 -16.92 -10.28 -6.44
CA GLU A 60 -17.78 -11.19 -7.21
C GLU A 60 -17.38 -11.20 -8.70
N GLN A 61 -17.01 -10.03 -9.25
CA GLN A 61 -16.46 -9.94 -10.60
C GLN A 61 -15.13 -10.69 -10.73
N VAL A 62 -14.23 -10.52 -9.75
CA VAL A 62 -12.95 -11.24 -9.73
C VAL A 62 -13.16 -12.75 -9.62
N ILE A 63 -14.13 -13.20 -8.80
CA ILE A 63 -14.49 -14.63 -8.74
C ILE A 63 -15.04 -15.13 -10.07
N ALA A 64 -15.86 -14.35 -10.76
CA ALA A 64 -16.40 -14.73 -12.07
C ALA A 64 -15.31 -14.92 -13.13
N GLU A 65 -14.22 -14.13 -13.05
CA GLU A 65 -13.09 -14.21 -13.97
C GLU A 65 -12.10 -15.33 -13.61
N HIS A 66 -11.82 -15.55 -12.34
CA HIS A 66 -10.75 -16.43 -11.87
C HIS A 66 -11.24 -17.68 -11.12
N GLY A 67 -12.54 -17.81 -10.86
CA GLY A 67 -13.13 -18.96 -10.16
C GLY A 67 -12.73 -20.29 -10.78
N GLY A 68 -12.41 -21.26 -9.96
CA GLY A 68 -11.93 -22.59 -10.40
C GLY A 68 -10.47 -22.64 -10.85
N HIS A 69 -9.79 -21.49 -11.04
CA HIS A 69 -8.37 -21.50 -11.39
C HIS A 69 -7.50 -21.95 -10.21
N GLN A 70 -6.33 -22.50 -10.55
CA GLN A 70 -5.32 -22.83 -9.54
C GLN A 70 -4.69 -21.54 -8.99
N PHE A 71 -4.34 -21.53 -7.71
CA PHE A 71 -3.66 -20.38 -7.09
C PHE A 71 -2.35 -19.97 -7.78
N SER A 72 -1.64 -20.93 -8.39
CA SER A 72 -0.42 -20.62 -9.12
C SER A 72 -0.65 -19.66 -10.29
N GLN A 73 -1.73 -19.87 -11.06
CA GLN A 73 -2.13 -18.99 -12.15
C GLN A 73 -2.60 -17.64 -11.62
N PHE A 74 -3.54 -17.66 -10.68
CA PHE A 74 -4.07 -16.44 -10.08
C PHE A 74 -2.99 -15.54 -9.43
N LYS A 75 -2.02 -16.16 -8.76
CA LYS A 75 -0.90 -15.39 -8.18
C LYS A 75 -0.03 -14.74 -9.24
N GLN A 76 0.09 -15.33 -10.42
CA GLN A 76 0.80 -14.69 -11.52
C GLN A 76 0.02 -13.47 -12.00
N ASP A 77 -1.28 -13.60 -12.24
CA ASP A 77 -2.14 -12.51 -12.69
C ASP A 77 -2.19 -11.38 -11.63
N LEU A 78 -2.25 -11.73 -10.35
CA LEU A 78 -2.18 -10.76 -9.24
C LEU A 78 -0.83 -10.05 -9.18
N ALA A 79 0.28 -10.77 -9.37
CA ALA A 79 1.62 -10.17 -9.36
C ALA A 79 1.78 -9.17 -10.51
N ASP A 80 1.32 -9.53 -11.70
CA ASP A 80 1.38 -8.68 -12.89
C ASP A 80 0.53 -7.41 -12.70
N LEU A 81 -0.68 -7.55 -12.16
CA LEU A 81 -1.55 -6.43 -11.80
C LEU A 81 -0.91 -5.51 -10.75
N MET A 82 -0.31 -6.09 -9.70
CA MET A 82 0.36 -5.32 -8.66
C MET A 82 1.55 -4.54 -9.21
N VAL A 83 2.36 -5.17 -10.04
CA VAL A 83 3.51 -4.50 -10.69
C VAL A 83 3.02 -3.35 -11.55
N ASP A 84 2.01 -3.56 -12.40
CA ASP A 84 1.44 -2.51 -13.26
C ASP A 84 0.94 -1.30 -12.45
N LYS A 85 0.20 -1.55 -11.36
CA LYS A 85 -0.37 -0.48 -10.53
C LYS A 85 0.64 0.23 -9.64
N LEU A 86 1.64 -0.49 -9.13
CA LEU A 86 2.61 0.08 -8.19
C LEU A 86 3.82 0.70 -8.88
N GLN A 87 4.19 0.23 -10.07
CA GLN A 87 5.38 0.72 -10.80
C GLN A 87 5.41 2.25 -10.98
N PRO A 88 4.33 2.95 -11.37
CA PRO A 88 4.36 4.40 -11.49
C PRO A 88 4.65 5.11 -10.16
N ILE A 89 4.09 4.58 -9.06
CA ILE A 89 4.29 5.11 -7.71
C ILE A 89 5.73 4.89 -7.28
N THR A 90 6.23 3.66 -7.43
CA THR A 90 7.61 3.29 -7.10
C THR A 90 8.63 4.13 -7.88
N ALA A 91 8.39 4.34 -9.17
CA ALA A 91 9.26 5.15 -10.01
C ALA A 91 9.33 6.60 -9.52
N GLU A 92 8.18 7.19 -9.18
CA GLU A 92 8.13 8.56 -8.66
C GLU A 92 8.75 8.68 -7.27
N MET A 93 8.54 7.71 -6.38
CA MET A 93 9.19 7.68 -5.08
C MET A 93 10.71 7.62 -5.20
N ARG A 94 11.24 6.80 -6.12
CA ARG A 94 12.68 6.73 -6.38
C ARG A 94 13.21 8.05 -6.93
N ARG A 95 12.52 8.63 -7.92
CA ARG A 95 12.87 9.93 -8.48
C ARG A 95 12.96 11.02 -7.41
N LEU A 96 12.00 11.04 -6.49
CA LEU A 96 11.99 12.02 -5.39
C LEU A 96 13.09 11.72 -4.35
N ALA A 97 13.37 10.46 -4.08
CA ALA A 97 14.44 10.07 -3.14
C ALA A 97 15.83 10.45 -3.68
N ASP A 98 16.01 10.46 -5.00
CA ASP A 98 17.26 10.86 -5.65
C ASP A 98 17.43 12.38 -5.69
N ASP A 99 16.42 13.17 -5.29
CA ASP A 99 16.47 14.64 -5.21
C ASP A 99 16.16 15.15 -3.79
N PRO A 100 17.11 15.02 -2.84
CA PRO A 100 16.92 15.48 -1.48
C PRO A 100 16.64 16.98 -1.38
N SER A 101 17.16 17.78 -2.32
CA SER A 101 16.98 19.23 -2.34
C SER A 101 15.51 19.63 -2.58
N TYR A 102 14.83 18.88 -3.43
CA TYR A 102 13.38 19.06 -3.65
C TYR A 102 12.58 18.73 -2.39
N ILE A 103 12.89 17.60 -1.75
CA ILE A 103 12.22 17.18 -0.50
C ILE A 103 12.43 18.21 0.61
N ASP A 104 13.67 18.68 0.79
CA ASP A 104 14.00 19.73 1.77
C ASP A 104 13.22 21.03 1.48
N GLY A 105 13.06 21.38 0.21
CA GLY A 105 12.26 22.52 -0.20
C GLY A 105 10.78 22.36 0.17
N VAL A 106 10.21 21.18 -0.02
CA VAL A 106 8.82 20.87 0.38
C VAL A 106 8.66 20.96 1.88
N LEU A 107 9.56 20.33 2.65
CA LEU A 107 9.54 20.35 4.11
C LEU A 107 9.68 21.76 4.69
N ARG A 108 10.57 22.57 4.13
CA ARG A 108 10.76 23.97 4.56
C ARG A 108 9.49 24.79 4.36
N ARG A 109 8.90 24.75 3.16
CA ARG A 109 7.61 25.43 2.90
C ARG A 109 6.48 24.95 3.81
N GLY A 110 6.43 23.65 4.09
CA GLY A 110 5.48 23.07 5.02
C GLY A 110 5.68 23.60 6.46
N ALA A 111 6.92 23.63 6.92
CA ALA A 111 7.28 24.16 8.24
C ALA A 111 6.98 25.65 8.36
N GLU A 112 7.25 26.45 7.33
CA GLU A 112 6.90 27.89 7.31
C GLU A 112 5.39 28.10 7.43
N LYS A 113 4.58 27.36 6.68
CA LYS A 113 3.11 27.41 6.76
C LYS A 113 2.61 27.03 8.16
N ALA A 114 3.14 25.93 8.71
CA ALA A 114 2.75 25.47 10.04
C ALA A 114 3.10 26.50 11.11
N ARG A 115 4.31 27.07 11.08
CA ARG A 115 4.74 28.11 12.00
C ARG A 115 3.90 29.38 11.88
N ALA A 116 3.54 29.82 10.68
CA ALA A 116 2.70 30.98 10.49
C ALA A 116 1.33 30.84 11.17
N ILE A 117 0.80 29.63 11.27
CA ILE A 117 -0.47 29.35 11.95
C ILE A 117 -0.27 29.18 13.47
N SER A 118 0.74 28.42 13.88
CA SER A 118 0.91 28.03 15.29
C SER A 118 1.60 29.09 16.13
N GLN A 119 2.54 29.85 15.57
CA GLN A 119 3.34 30.83 16.34
C GLN A 119 2.50 31.89 17.03
N PRO A 120 1.52 32.55 16.38
CA PRO A 120 0.66 33.54 17.05
C PRO A 120 -0.11 32.96 18.23
N ILE A 121 -0.53 31.70 18.15
CA ILE A 121 -1.23 31.01 19.24
C ILE A 121 -0.26 30.70 20.38
N MET A 122 0.93 30.20 20.06
CA MET A 122 1.95 29.90 21.03
C MET A 122 2.41 31.18 21.78
N ASP A 123 2.54 32.29 21.05
CA ASP A 123 2.88 33.59 21.65
C ASP A 123 1.83 34.02 22.68
N GLN A 124 0.54 33.88 22.36
CA GLN A 124 -0.55 34.17 23.30
C GLN A 124 -0.53 33.26 24.52
N VAL A 125 -0.27 31.96 24.32
CA VAL A 125 -0.15 31.00 25.44
C VAL A 125 1.01 31.39 26.37
N GLN A 126 2.18 31.72 25.81
CA GLN A 126 3.34 32.13 26.59
C GLN A 126 3.09 33.41 27.37
N ASP A 127 2.39 34.38 26.78
CA ASP A 127 2.00 35.62 27.47
C ASP A 127 1.05 35.32 28.64
N ILE A 128 0.05 34.44 28.47
CA ILE A 128 -0.90 34.08 29.53
C ILE A 128 -0.22 33.36 30.69
N VAL A 129 0.69 32.42 30.41
CA VAL A 129 1.38 31.63 31.44
C VAL A 129 2.61 32.33 32.03
N GLY A 130 3.05 33.46 31.45
CA GLY A 130 4.17 34.25 31.91
C GLY A 130 5.56 33.62 31.69
N PHE A 131 5.68 32.75 30.65
CA PHE A 131 6.99 32.19 30.30
C PHE A 131 7.85 33.23 29.58
N LEU A 132 9.14 33.26 29.99
CA LEU A 132 10.13 34.09 29.28
C LEU A 132 10.31 33.52 27.87
N ARG A 133 10.30 34.42 26.89
CA ARG A 133 10.65 34.06 25.48
C ARG A 133 12.17 34.02 25.38
N PRO A 134 12.75 32.95 24.79
CA PRO A 134 14.20 32.85 24.58
C PRO A 134 14.70 33.87 23.55
#